data_b53447dab41223aa9c71e099a69b8a6c
#
_entry.id   b53447dab41223aa9c71e099a69b8a6c
#
_cell.length_a   1.000
_cell.length_b   1.000
_cell.length_c   1.000
_cell.angle_alpha   90.00
_cell.angle_beta   90.00
_cell.angle_gamma   90.00
#
_symmetry.space_group_name_H-M   'P 1'
#
loop_
_entity.id
_entity.type
_entity.pdbx_description
1 polymer ?
#
loop_
_entity_poly.entity_id
_entity_poly.type
_entity_poly.pdbx_seq_one_letter_code
_entity_poly.pdbx_strand_id
1 'polypeptide(L)'
;MSNAKYEKPFKFDDMTMDEVIKQVAVVKKEEVDQIHTTASDDVPYEGECQMTLFNRKEIRKVFHDNEWFLSIVDVIEAITETDRPSKYWTDLKRQLAEKEGFNQLSENIGKLKMPAADGRMYPTEAVNVETLFRIIQSIPSPKAEPFKRWLARVGYERIEEFQNPEISVKRAILSWQIQGRTDDWIEARLRSIVVRHELTSEWAKRGISEGYEYGLLTNIISKEGLGLDTKAHKKLKGLTSQNLRDHMSDFELVFTMLGEKSTAAIAQTSDARGLEQNKTAARSGGRVAGNARRELETTLGRSVVTKDNFLPKKPDTKTLSKK
;
A
#
# COMPACT_ATOMS: atom_id res chain seq x y z
N MET A 1 15.79 -41.61 13.52
CA MET A 1 15.30 -40.50 14.36
C MET A 1 16.23 -39.33 14.11
N SER A 2 15.91 -38.46 13.20
CA SER A 2 16.72 -37.29 12.82
C SER A 2 16.13 -36.08 13.52
N ASN A 3 16.92 -35.47 14.43
CA ASN A 3 16.60 -34.24 15.13
C ASN A 3 16.51 -33.10 14.09
N ALA A 4 15.31 -32.63 13.80
CA ALA A 4 15.11 -31.34 13.19
C ALA A 4 15.61 -30.28 14.19
N LYS A 5 16.75 -29.67 13.89
CA LYS A 5 17.23 -28.47 14.61
C LYS A 5 16.19 -27.37 14.41
N TYR A 6 15.50 -27.01 15.49
CA TYR A 6 14.81 -25.74 15.58
C TYR A 6 15.85 -24.64 15.44
N GLU A 7 15.87 -23.96 14.32
CA GLU A 7 16.63 -22.72 14.19
C GLU A 7 16.06 -21.72 15.22
N LYS A 8 16.96 -21.15 16.02
CA LYS A 8 16.60 -20.16 17.04
C LYS A 8 15.88 -18.97 16.36
N PRO A 9 14.88 -18.36 17.01
CA PRO A 9 14.25 -17.18 16.47
C PRO A 9 15.31 -16.10 16.21
N PHE A 10 15.21 -15.48 15.05
CA PHE A 10 16.12 -14.47 14.54
C PHE A 10 16.09 -13.25 15.48
N LYS A 11 17.22 -12.90 16.09
CA LYS A 11 17.36 -11.70 16.93
C LYS A 11 18.05 -10.62 16.10
N PHE A 12 17.38 -9.50 15.93
CA PHE A 12 17.93 -8.32 15.23
C PHE A 12 18.86 -7.46 16.12
N ASP A 13 18.90 -7.73 17.43
CA ASP A 13 19.52 -6.85 18.42
C ASP A 13 21.04 -6.66 18.29
N ASP A 14 21.72 -7.54 17.52
CA ASP A 14 23.19 -7.52 17.35
C ASP A 14 23.63 -7.29 15.90
N MET A 15 22.72 -6.93 14.98
CA MET A 15 23.05 -6.78 13.56
C MET A 15 23.14 -5.31 13.15
N THR A 16 24.15 -5.00 12.36
CA THR A 16 24.22 -3.70 11.67
C THR A 16 23.17 -3.61 10.59
N MET A 17 22.74 -2.39 10.26
CA MET A 17 21.74 -2.12 9.22
C MET A 17 22.08 -2.78 7.87
N ASP A 18 23.38 -2.82 7.50
CA ASP A 18 23.87 -3.48 6.28
C ASP A 18 23.68 -5.00 6.31
N GLU A 19 23.77 -5.63 7.46
CA GLU A 19 23.55 -7.08 7.64
C GLU A 19 22.05 -7.42 7.59
N VAL A 20 21.20 -6.56 8.16
CA VAL A 20 19.75 -6.68 8.07
C VAL A 20 19.30 -6.52 6.61
N ILE A 21 19.83 -5.51 5.90
CA ILE A 21 19.54 -5.27 4.48
C ILE A 21 20.00 -6.46 3.63
N LYS A 22 21.18 -7.05 3.88
CA LYS A 22 21.68 -8.21 3.15
C LYS A 22 20.85 -9.47 3.38
N GLN A 23 20.29 -9.67 4.56
CA GLN A 23 19.45 -10.85 4.86
C GLN A 23 17.99 -10.68 4.40
N VAL A 24 17.45 -9.47 4.40
CA VAL A 24 16.14 -9.16 3.82
C VAL A 24 16.22 -9.11 2.29
N ALA A 25 17.37 -8.73 1.73
CA ALA A 25 17.65 -8.77 0.28
C ALA A 25 17.78 -10.21 -0.30
N VAL A 26 17.62 -11.26 0.52
CA VAL A 26 17.43 -12.64 0.04
C VAL A 26 16.02 -12.85 -0.55
N VAL A 27 15.06 -11.96 -0.32
CA VAL A 27 13.98 -11.74 -1.29
C VAL A 27 14.64 -11.02 -2.48
N LYS A 28 14.98 -11.77 -3.52
CA LYS A 28 15.73 -11.27 -4.66
C LYS A 28 15.06 -10.00 -5.17
N LYS A 29 15.84 -8.94 -5.36
CA LYS A 29 15.41 -7.68 -5.99
C LYS A 29 14.57 -7.91 -7.25
N GLU A 30 14.80 -9.01 -7.95
CA GLU A 30 14.06 -9.51 -9.10
C GLU A 30 12.62 -9.95 -8.79
N GLU A 31 12.31 -10.40 -7.56
CA GLU A 31 10.95 -10.80 -7.17
C GLU A 31 10.11 -9.59 -6.73
N VAL A 32 10.74 -8.57 -6.16
CA VAL A 32 10.07 -7.30 -5.80
C VAL A 32 9.80 -6.47 -7.05
N ASP A 33 10.74 -6.43 -8.00
CA ASP A 33 10.56 -5.72 -9.28
C ASP A 33 9.46 -6.35 -10.15
N GLN A 34 9.20 -7.65 -10.03
CA GLN A 34 8.13 -8.34 -10.76
C GLN A 34 6.72 -8.06 -10.23
N ILE A 35 6.58 -7.73 -8.94
CA ILE A 35 5.28 -7.36 -8.34
C ILE A 35 4.87 -5.93 -8.74
N HIS A 36 5.82 -5.05 -9.08
CA HIS A 36 5.58 -3.65 -9.41
C HIS A 36 5.38 -3.33 -10.90
N THR A 37 5.58 -4.30 -11.81
CA THR A 37 5.66 -4.00 -13.25
C THR A 37 4.32 -3.90 -13.98
N THR A 38 3.18 -4.09 -13.32
CA THR A 38 1.85 -4.05 -13.99
C THR A 38 0.80 -3.17 -13.31
N ALA A 39 1.19 -2.29 -12.38
CA ALA A 39 0.25 -1.32 -11.87
C ALA A 39 0.09 -0.18 -12.90
N SER A 40 -1.06 -0.12 -13.58
CA SER A 40 -1.48 1.09 -14.25
C SER A 40 -1.68 2.17 -13.18
N ASP A 41 -1.21 3.39 -13.44
CA ASP A 41 -1.20 4.51 -12.49
C ASP A 41 -2.60 5.10 -12.23
N ASP A 42 -3.67 4.51 -12.80
CA ASP A 42 -5.05 4.96 -12.69
C ASP A 42 -5.79 4.24 -11.55
N VAL A 43 -6.69 4.96 -10.90
CA VAL A 43 -7.63 4.35 -9.97
C VAL A 43 -8.46 3.33 -10.75
N PRO A 44 -8.49 2.05 -10.34
CA PRO A 44 -9.23 1.04 -11.07
C PRO A 44 -10.71 1.41 -11.16
N TYR A 45 -11.32 1.18 -12.32
CA TYR A 45 -12.76 1.35 -12.51
C TYR A 45 -13.47 -0.01 -12.49
N GLU A 46 -14.75 0.01 -12.18
CA GLU A 46 -15.57 -1.21 -12.12
C GLU A 46 -15.51 -2.00 -13.44
N GLY A 47 -15.13 -3.28 -13.33
CA GLY A 47 -14.94 -4.16 -14.49
C GLY A 47 -13.58 -4.03 -15.20
N GLU A 48 -12.65 -3.21 -14.69
CA GLU A 48 -11.30 -3.14 -15.24
C GLU A 48 -10.60 -4.50 -15.11
N CYS A 49 -10.05 -4.99 -16.21
CA CYS A 49 -9.29 -6.25 -16.24
C CYS A 49 -7.79 -5.98 -16.37
N GLN A 50 -7.02 -6.63 -15.55
CA GLN A 50 -5.56 -6.57 -15.57
C GLN A 50 -4.96 -7.98 -15.46
N MET A 51 -3.66 -8.08 -15.79
CA MET A 51 -2.85 -9.28 -15.58
C MET A 51 -1.84 -9.02 -14.46
N THR A 52 -1.60 -10.00 -13.61
CA THR A 52 -0.54 -9.97 -12.61
C THR A 52 0.32 -11.23 -12.74
N LEU A 53 1.61 -11.13 -12.43
CA LEU A 53 2.51 -12.28 -12.48
C LEU A 53 2.59 -12.93 -11.11
N PHE A 54 2.40 -14.25 -11.08
CA PHE A 54 2.65 -15.06 -9.91
C PHE A 54 3.38 -16.34 -10.35
N ASN A 55 4.53 -16.60 -9.74
CA ASN A 55 5.36 -17.77 -10.08
C ASN A 55 5.63 -17.89 -11.60
N ARG A 56 5.91 -16.74 -12.27
CA ARG A 56 6.12 -16.60 -13.73
C ARG A 56 4.91 -16.94 -14.61
N LYS A 57 3.72 -17.11 -14.02
CA LYS A 57 2.46 -17.28 -14.75
C LYS A 57 1.59 -16.03 -14.63
N GLU A 58 0.92 -15.71 -15.70
CA GLU A 58 -0.03 -14.60 -15.76
C GLU A 58 -1.34 -15.00 -15.08
N ILE A 59 -1.81 -14.17 -14.15
CA ILE A 59 -3.08 -14.34 -13.47
C ILE A 59 -3.97 -13.17 -13.84
N ARG A 60 -5.12 -13.46 -14.42
CA ARG A 60 -6.13 -12.45 -14.73
C ARG A 60 -6.78 -11.96 -13.45
N LYS A 61 -6.98 -10.65 -13.36
CA LYS A 61 -7.73 -10.01 -12.28
C LYS A 61 -8.68 -8.98 -12.84
N VAL A 62 -9.78 -8.75 -12.15
CA VAL A 62 -10.78 -7.75 -12.48
C VAL A 62 -11.14 -6.95 -11.23
N PHE A 63 -11.32 -5.66 -11.37
CA PHE A 63 -11.76 -4.78 -10.29
C PHE A 63 -13.28 -4.81 -10.21
N HIS A 64 -13.83 -5.17 -9.04
CA HIS A 64 -15.26 -5.30 -8.80
C HIS A 64 -15.55 -5.05 -7.31
N ASP A 65 -16.64 -4.36 -7.01
CA ASP A 65 -17.03 -3.98 -5.65
C ASP A 65 -15.89 -3.35 -4.83
N ASN A 66 -15.13 -2.46 -5.47
CA ASN A 66 -13.99 -1.75 -4.88
C ASN A 66 -12.80 -2.66 -4.46
N GLU A 67 -12.74 -3.88 -4.97
CA GLU A 67 -11.68 -4.86 -4.70
C GLU A 67 -11.20 -5.56 -5.98
N TRP A 68 -9.99 -6.13 -5.93
CA TRP A 68 -9.47 -6.97 -7.00
C TRP A 68 -9.89 -8.43 -6.81
N PHE A 69 -10.56 -8.98 -7.82
CA PHE A 69 -10.90 -10.39 -7.91
C PHE A 69 -9.95 -11.09 -8.89
N LEU A 70 -9.39 -12.21 -8.47
CA LEU A 70 -8.44 -12.99 -9.24
C LEU A 70 -9.08 -14.27 -9.78
N SER A 71 -8.70 -14.69 -10.99
CA SER A 71 -9.13 -15.95 -11.58
C SER A 71 -8.61 -17.13 -10.77
N ILE A 72 -9.50 -17.93 -10.20
CA ILE A 72 -9.13 -19.12 -9.40
C ILE A 72 -8.39 -20.14 -10.24
N VAL A 73 -8.83 -20.33 -11.47
CA VAL A 73 -8.23 -21.32 -12.38
C VAL A 73 -6.78 -20.98 -12.69
N ASP A 74 -6.49 -19.70 -12.95
CA ASP A 74 -5.14 -19.23 -13.24
C ASP A 74 -4.22 -19.42 -12.02
N VAL A 75 -4.72 -19.10 -10.81
CA VAL A 75 -3.97 -19.29 -9.56
C VAL A 75 -3.69 -20.77 -9.29
N ILE A 76 -4.67 -21.64 -9.47
CA ILE A 76 -4.48 -23.09 -9.33
C ILE A 76 -3.42 -23.60 -10.30
N GLU A 77 -3.47 -23.17 -11.55
CA GLU A 77 -2.46 -23.50 -12.54
C GLU A 77 -1.06 -23.04 -12.12
N ALA A 78 -0.95 -21.78 -11.63
CA ALA A 78 0.33 -21.22 -11.20
C ALA A 78 0.93 -21.92 -9.98
N ILE A 79 0.09 -22.36 -9.03
CA ILE A 79 0.54 -23.00 -7.79
C ILE A 79 0.80 -24.49 -7.97
N THR A 80 -0.07 -25.21 -8.72
CA THR A 80 -0.01 -26.67 -8.82
C THR A 80 0.70 -27.15 -10.07
N GLU A 81 0.86 -26.28 -11.07
CA GLU A 81 1.40 -26.59 -12.41
C GLU A 81 0.64 -27.75 -13.09
N THR A 82 -0.65 -27.86 -12.82
CA THR A 82 -1.49 -28.87 -13.42
C THR A 82 -1.89 -28.53 -14.85
N ASP A 83 -1.94 -29.51 -15.73
CA ASP A 83 -2.41 -29.34 -17.12
C ASP A 83 -3.94 -29.19 -17.22
N ARG A 84 -4.67 -29.42 -16.11
CA ARG A 84 -6.14 -29.39 -16.07
C ARG A 84 -6.67 -28.57 -14.90
N PRO A 85 -6.35 -27.26 -14.84
CA PRO A 85 -6.66 -26.43 -13.68
C PRO A 85 -8.16 -26.29 -13.41
N SER A 86 -9.00 -26.24 -14.45
CA SER A 86 -10.45 -26.16 -14.30
C SER A 86 -11.05 -27.43 -13.67
N LYS A 87 -10.54 -28.62 -14.05
CA LYS A 87 -10.95 -29.88 -13.44
C LYS A 87 -10.50 -29.95 -11.99
N TYR A 88 -9.24 -29.59 -11.73
CA TYR A 88 -8.68 -29.54 -10.38
C TYR A 88 -9.53 -28.65 -9.47
N TRP A 89 -9.91 -27.46 -9.95
CA TRP A 89 -10.78 -26.55 -9.21
C TRP A 89 -12.16 -27.17 -8.91
N THR A 90 -12.77 -27.82 -9.90
CA THR A 90 -14.07 -28.48 -9.71
C THR A 90 -14.01 -29.57 -8.63
N ASP A 91 -12.95 -30.38 -8.64
CA ASP A 91 -12.75 -31.44 -7.65
C ASP A 91 -12.45 -30.87 -6.25
N LEU A 92 -11.61 -29.83 -6.17
CA LEU A 92 -11.30 -29.14 -4.92
C LEU A 92 -12.55 -28.48 -4.33
N LYS A 93 -13.34 -27.78 -5.15
CA LYS A 93 -14.59 -27.15 -4.72
C LYS A 93 -15.58 -28.16 -4.12
N ARG A 94 -15.71 -29.34 -4.72
CA ARG A 94 -16.53 -30.43 -4.17
C ARG A 94 -16.02 -30.91 -2.81
N GLN A 95 -14.70 -31.12 -2.69
CA GLN A 95 -14.09 -31.55 -1.42
C GLN A 95 -14.28 -30.52 -0.30
N LEU A 96 -14.17 -29.24 -0.61
CA LEU A 96 -14.37 -28.15 0.33
C LEU A 96 -15.84 -28.07 0.77
N ALA A 97 -16.80 -28.25 -0.14
CA ALA A 97 -18.22 -28.28 0.17
C ALA A 97 -18.60 -29.41 1.13
N GLU A 98 -17.96 -30.58 0.97
CA GLU A 98 -18.24 -31.76 1.79
C GLU A 98 -17.58 -31.71 3.18
N LYS A 99 -16.43 -31.05 3.33
CA LYS A 99 -15.58 -31.23 4.53
C LYS A 99 -15.50 -30.01 5.47
N GLU A 100 -15.69 -28.80 5.00
CA GLU A 100 -15.26 -27.61 5.75
C GLU A 100 -16.29 -26.47 5.86
N GLY A 101 -17.58 -26.73 5.70
CA GLY A 101 -18.57 -25.65 5.78
C GLY A 101 -18.37 -24.58 4.70
N PHE A 102 -17.97 -24.98 3.52
CA PHE A 102 -17.63 -24.15 2.35
C PHE A 102 -18.78 -23.25 1.87
N ASN A 103 -19.98 -23.39 2.43
CA ASN A 103 -21.13 -22.58 2.04
C ASN A 103 -20.85 -21.07 2.18
N GLN A 104 -20.11 -20.66 3.20
CA GLN A 104 -19.70 -19.26 3.37
C GLN A 104 -18.65 -18.79 2.35
N LEU A 105 -17.77 -19.70 1.91
CA LEU A 105 -16.79 -19.39 0.88
C LEU A 105 -17.40 -19.30 -0.52
N SER A 106 -18.44 -20.11 -0.80
CA SER A 106 -19.11 -20.10 -2.09
C SER A 106 -19.85 -18.79 -2.38
N GLU A 107 -20.29 -18.07 -1.33
CA GLU A 107 -20.91 -16.74 -1.45
C GLU A 107 -19.91 -15.68 -1.97
N ASN A 108 -18.62 -15.87 -1.74
CA ASN A 108 -17.55 -14.97 -2.15
C ASN A 108 -16.93 -15.34 -3.52
N ILE A 109 -17.47 -16.37 -4.21
CA ILE A 109 -17.01 -16.77 -5.54
C ILE A 109 -17.94 -16.14 -6.57
N GLY A 110 -17.44 -15.11 -7.26
CA GLY A 110 -18.15 -14.44 -8.33
C GLY A 110 -17.84 -15.05 -9.71
N LYS A 111 -18.81 -15.01 -10.62
CA LYS A 111 -18.58 -15.22 -12.07
C LYS A 111 -18.41 -13.88 -12.73
N LEU A 112 -17.17 -13.44 -12.92
CA LEU A 112 -16.84 -12.16 -13.50
C LEU A 112 -16.31 -12.35 -14.93
N LYS A 113 -16.60 -11.39 -15.84
CA LYS A 113 -16.13 -11.44 -17.21
C LYS A 113 -14.64 -11.11 -17.26
N MET A 114 -13.84 -12.02 -17.79
CA MET A 114 -12.39 -11.85 -17.94
C MET A 114 -11.96 -12.17 -19.38
N PRO A 115 -10.89 -11.53 -19.90
CA PRO A 115 -10.39 -11.80 -21.23
C PRO A 115 -9.81 -13.21 -21.30
N ALA A 116 -10.03 -13.91 -22.41
CA ALA A 116 -9.39 -15.18 -22.74
C ALA A 116 -8.33 -14.98 -23.83
N ALA A 117 -7.56 -16.03 -24.12
CA ALA A 117 -6.50 -15.99 -25.12
C ALA A 117 -6.97 -15.63 -26.53
N ASP A 118 -8.27 -15.85 -26.83
CA ASP A 118 -8.91 -15.47 -28.09
C ASP A 118 -9.37 -14.01 -28.13
N GLY A 119 -9.09 -13.22 -27.09
CA GLY A 119 -9.49 -11.82 -26.94
C GLY A 119 -10.96 -11.60 -26.58
N ARG A 120 -11.74 -12.67 -26.38
CA ARG A 120 -13.15 -12.56 -25.98
C ARG A 120 -13.28 -12.59 -24.46
N MET A 121 -14.37 -12.03 -23.96
CA MET A 121 -14.70 -11.98 -22.53
C MET A 121 -15.57 -13.18 -22.13
N TYR A 122 -15.10 -13.99 -21.21
CA TYR A 122 -15.84 -15.16 -20.69
C TYR A 122 -16.11 -15.03 -19.20
N PRO A 123 -17.27 -15.54 -18.72
CA PRO A 123 -17.52 -15.67 -17.29
C PRO A 123 -16.49 -16.60 -16.65
N THR A 124 -15.70 -16.10 -15.75
CA THR A 124 -14.63 -16.81 -15.06
C THR A 124 -14.89 -16.77 -13.56
N GLU A 125 -14.74 -17.90 -12.87
CA GLU A 125 -14.83 -17.92 -11.41
C GLU A 125 -13.64 -17.17 -10.81
N ALA A 126 -13.96 -16.12 -10.05
CA ALA A 126 -13.00 -15.22 -9.45
C ALA A 126 -13.33 -14.98 -7.98
N VAL A 127 -12.32 -14.69 -7.20
CA VAL A 127 -12.41 -14.40 -5.76
C VAL A 127 -11.52 -13.24 -5.39
N ASN A 128 -11.85 -12.56 -4.29
CA ASN A 128 -10.96 -11.59 -3.67
C ASN A 128 -9.74 -12.27 -3.03
N VAL A 129 -8.76 -11.48 -2.64
CA VAL A 129 -7.47 -11.98 -2.12
C VAL A 129 -7.65 -12.82 -0.84
N GLU A 130 -8.54 -12.41 0.06
CA GLU A 130 -8.78 -13.12 1.32
C GLU A 130 -9.32 -14.54 1.07
N THR A 131 -10.37 -14.64 0.27
CA THR A 131 -10.96 -15.92 -0.12
C THR A 131 -9.95 -16.79 -0.89
N LEU A 132 -9.14 -16.17 -1.76
CA LEU A 132 -8.07 -16.87 -2.47
C LEU A 132 -7.08 -17.50 -1.50
N PHE A 133 -6.60 -16.78 -0.51
CA PHE A 133 -5.67 -17.31 0.50
C PHE A 133 -6.27 -18.48 1.27
N ARG A 134 -7.56 -18.41 1.59
CA ARG A 134 -8.26 -19.51 2.24
C ARG A 134 -8.34 -20.76 1.35
N ILE A 135 -8.62 -20.59 0.05
CA ILE A 135 -8.66 -21.68 -0.91
C ILE A 135 -7.27 -22.32 -1.05
N ILE A 136 -6.20 -21.52 -1.17
CA ILE A 136 -4.83 -22.04 -1.32
C ILE A 136 -4.41 -22.90 -0.13
N GLN A 137 -4.83 -22.55 1.09
CA GLN A 137 -4.54 -23.37 2.28
C GLN A 137 -5.12 -24.78 2.18
N SER A 138 -6.23 -24.95 1.46
CA SER A 138 -6.92 -26.23 1.27
C SER A 138 -6.41 -27.02 0.07
N ILE A 139 -5.50 -26.49 -0.75
CA ILE A 139 -4.92 -27.23 -1.89
C ILE A 139 -4.03 -28.37 -1.40
N PRO A 140 -4.37 -29.66 -1.64
CA PRO A 140 -3.58 -30.80 -1.16
C PRO A 140 -2.39 -31.11 -2.10
N SER A 141 -1.59 -30.08 -2.43
CA SER A 141 -0.42 -30.23 -3.31
C SER A 141 0.85 -29.83 -2.59
N PRO A 142 1.93 -30.65 -2.65
CA PRO A 142 3.24 -30.27 -2.13
C PRO A 142 3.77 -28.98 -2.75
N LYS A 143 3.39 -28.66 -3.98
CA LYS A 143 3.77 -27.41 -4.66
C LYS A 143 3.12 -26.15 -4.04
N ALA A 144 2.01 -26.30 -3.32
CA ALA A 144 1.38 -25.22 -2.57
C ALA A 144 2.06 -24.97 -1.20
N GLU A 145 2.89 -25.90 -0.73
CA GLU A 145 3.49 -25.84 0.60
C GLU A 145 4.37 -24.61 0.84
N PRO A 146 5.21 -24.14 -0.09
CA PRO A 146 5.99 -22.91 0.10
C PRO A 146 5.08 -21.70 0.34
N PHE A 147 3.96 -21.59 -0.36
CA PHE A 147 3.00 -20.51 -0.19
C PHE A 147 2.27 -20.61 1.15
N LYS A 148 1.86 -21.81 1.57
CA LYS A 148 1.23 -22.03 2.90
C LYS A 148 2.17 -21.65 4.04
N ARG A 149 3.46 -21.98 3.94
CA ARG A 149 4.47 -21.58 4.91
C ARG A 149 4.67 -20.07 4.94
N TRP A 150 4.67 -19.43 3.77
CA TRP A 150 4.74 -17.97 3.68
C TRP A 150 3.55 -17.33 4.39
N LEU A 151 2.31 -17.79 4.14
CA LEU A 151 1.11 -17.30 4.83
C LEU A 151 1.20 -17.49 6.35
N ALA A 152 1.66 -18.65 6.80
CA ALA A 152 1.84 -18.93 8.22
C ALA A 152 2.88 -17.99 8.86
N ARG A 153 3.98 -17.70 8.14
CA ARG A 153 4.99 -16.74 8.57
C ARG A 153 4.43 -15.33 8.67
N VAL A 154 3.70 -14.86 7.66
CA VAL A 154 3.05 -13.54 7.68
C VAL A 154 2.09 -13.41 8.85
N GLY A 155 1.29 -14.45 9.13
CA GLY A 155 0.40 -14.47 10.28
C GLY A 155 1.16 -14.42 11.61
N TYR A 156 2.23 -15.18 11.74
CA TYR A 156 3.11 -15.17 12.91
C TYR A 156 3.78 -13.80 13.14
N GLU A 157 4.36 -13.23 12.09
CA GLU A 157 4.96 -11.89 12.14
C GLU A 157 3.94 -10.83 12.56
N ARG A 158 2.68 -10.96 12.13
CA ARG A 158 1.62 -10.03 12.56
C ARG A 158 1.29 -10.15 14.04
N ILE A 159 1.33 -11.37 14.59
CA ILE A 159 1.17 -11.61 16.05
C ILE A 159 2.33 -11.00 16.82
N GLU A 160 3.57 -11.18 16.34
CA GLU A 160 4.75 -10.56 16.95
C GLU A 160 4.67 -9.03 16.93
N GLU A 161 4.23 -8.43 15.83
CA GLU A 161 4.02 -6.98 15.73
C GLU A 161 2.98 -6.46 16.73
N PHE A 162 1.94 -7.24 17.00
CA PHE A 162 0.95 -6.87 18.00
C PHE A 162 1.56 -6.87 19.42
N GLN A 163 2.45 -7.80 19.71
CA GLN A 163 3.15 -7.88 20.99
C GLN A 163 4.28 -6.84 21.11
N ASN A 164 4.94 -6.54 19.99
CA ASN A 164 6.01 -5.56 19.90
C ASN A 164 5.78 -4.61 18.70
N PRO A 165 5.04 -3.51 18.90
CA PRO A 165 4.72 -2.56 17.82
C PRO A 165 5.96 -1.92 17.14
N GLU A 166 7.12 -1.93 17.80
CA GLU A 166 8.36 -1.41 17.23
C GLU A 166 8.77 -2.16 15.96
N ILE A 167 8.41 -3.44 15.85
CA ILE A 167 8.68 -4.26 14.64
C ILE A 167 7.98 -3.66 13.42
N SER A 168 6.74 -3.20 13.56
CA SER A 168 6.01 -2.53 12.47
C SER A 168 6.70 -1.25 12.01
N VAL A 169 7.24 -0.47 12.96
CA VAL A 169 7.98 0.76 12.65
C VAL A 169 9.29 0.41 11.93
N LYS A 170 10.05 -0.57 12.42
CA LYS A 170 11.29 -1.05 11.78
C LYS A 170 11.02 -1.53 10.35
N ARG A 171 9.93 -2.27 10.13
CA ARG A 171 9.52 -2.72 8.79
C ARG A 171 9.20 -1.54 7.85
N ALA A 172 8.50 -0.52 8.34
CA ALA A 172 8.22 0.67 7.55
C ALA A 172 9.50 1.40 7.16
N ILE A 173 10.42 1.60 8.10
CA ILE A 173 11.74 2.21 7.87
C ILE A 173 12.49 1.43 6.78
N LEU A 174 12.62 0.12 6.95
CA LEU A 174 13.30 -0.75 5.99
C LEU A 174 12.68 -0.68 4.59
N SER A 175 11.34 -0.68 4.50
CA SER A 175 10.64 -0.54 3.23
C SER A 175 10.99 0.76 2.50
N TRP A 176 11.07 1.88 3.21
CA TRP A 176 11.48 3.16 2.63
C TRP A 176 12.96 3.20 2.25
N GLN A 177 13.84 2.58 3.05
CA GLN A 177 15.27 2.45 2.70
C GLN A 177 15.48 1.64 1.42
N ILE A 178 14.77 0.51 1.24
CA ILE A 178 14.80 -0.30 0.03
C ILE A 178 14.32 0.52 -1.19
N GLN A 179 13.34 1.43 -1.00
CA GLN A 179 12.89 2.37 -2.02
C GLN A 179 13.87 3.52 -2.27
N GLY A 180 15.02 3.56 -1.59
CA GLY A 180 16.05 4.57 -1.78
C GLY A 180 15.78 5.90 -1.07
N ARG A 181 14.97 5.90 0.00
CA ARG A 181 14.77 7.09 0.83
C ARG A 181 15.97 7.32 1.74
N THR A 182 16.31 8.60 1.96
CA THR A 182 17.34 8.99 2.93
C THR A 182 16.82 8.88 4.36
N ASP A 183 17.72 8.72 5.32
CA ASP A 183 17.35 8.63 6.74
C ASP A 183 16.66 9.91 7.23
N ASP A 184 17.13 11.09 6.78
CA ASP A 184 16.48 12.39 7.10
C ASP A 184 15.03 12.42 6.59
N TRP A 185 14.79 11.94 5.36
CA TRP A 185 13.45 11.85 4.81
C TRP A 185 12.56 10.89 5.64
N ILE A 186 13.10 9.73 6.03
CA ILE A 186 12.39 8.73 6.84
C ILE A 186 12.01 9.32 8.20
N GLU A 187 12.94 10.03 8.85
CA GLU A 187 12.65 10.72 10.10
C GLU A 187 11.53 11.76 9.94
N ALA A 188 11.62 12.61 8.93
CA ALA A 188 10.58 13.59 8.63
C ALA A 188 9.23 12.91 8.37
N ARG A 189 9.22 11.79 7.63
CA ARG A 189 8.01 11.02 7.33
C ARG A 189 7.37 10.41 8.58
N LEU A 190 8.16 9.82 9.46
CA LEU A 190 7.67 9.29 10.75
C LEU A 190 7.07 10.39 11.62
N ARG A 191 7.75 11.52 11.75
CA ARG A 191 7.22 12.69 12.47
C ARG A 191 5.91 13.19 11.87
N SER A 192 5.78 13.19 10.54
CA SER A 192 4.56 13.62 9.86
C SER A 192 3.35 12.72 10.17
N ILE A 193 3.58 11.42 10.44
CA ILE A 193 2.53 10.50 10.87
C ILE A 193 2.03 10.88 12.26
N VAL A 194 2.94 11.15 13.20
CA VAL A 194 2.61 11.54 14.57
C VAL A 194 1.84 12.87 14.59
N VAL A 195 2.36 13.89 13.89
CA VAL A 195 1.70 15.22 13.81
C VAL A 195 0.29 15.10 13.20
N ARG A 196 0.14 14.25 12.17
CA ARG A 196 -1.17 14.00 11.58
C ARG A 196 -2.13 13.34 12.56
N HIS A 197 -1.65 12.35 13.32
CA HIS A 197 -2.46 11.69 14.33
C HIS A 197 -2.90 12.65 15.45
N GLU A 198 -2.00 13.51 15.92
CA GLU A 198 -2.31 14.57 16.90
C GLU A 198 -3.45 15.48 16.39
N LEU A 199 -3.33 15.96 15.14
CA LEU A 199 -4.33 16.84 14.53
C LEU A 199 -5.69 16.15 14.38
N THR A 200 -5.72 14.92 13.87
CA THR A 200 -6.99 14.18 13.69
C THR A 200 -7.64 13.82 15.01
N SER A 201 -6.86 13.49 16.04
CA SER A 201 -7.35 13.27 17.40
C SER A 201 -7.96 14.54 17.98
N GLU A 202 -7.35 15.70 17.71
CA GLU A 202 -7.89 16.99 18.13
C GLU A 202 -9.21 17.31 17.40
N TRP A 203 -9.29 17.06 16.10
CA TRP A 203 -10.53 17.23 15.35
C TRP A 203 -11.66 16.34 15.86
N ALA A 204 -11.39 15.06 16.18
CA ALA A 204 -12.38 14.15 16.76
C ALA A 204 -12.95 14.70 18.08
N LYS A 205 -12.09 15.18 18.98
CA LYS A 205 -12.52 15.82 20.26
C LYS A 205 -13.39 17.05 20.04
N ARG A 206 -13.28 17.72 18.88
CA ARG A 206 -13.98 18.96 18.54
C ARG A 206 -15.22 18.75 17.68
N GLY A 207 -15.65 17.48 17.54
CA GLY A 207 -16.88 17.11 16.84
C GLY A 207 -16.77 17.16 15.32
N ILE A 208 -15.56 16.95 14.77
CA ILE A 208 -15.34 16.79 13.33
C ILE A 208 -15.49 15.32 12.98
N SER A 209 -16.27 15.03 11.94
CA SER A 209 -16.50 13.66 11.45
C SER A 209 -15.34 13.19 10.59
N GLU A 210 -14.94 11.93 10.77
CA GLU A 210 -13.92 11.29 9.94
C GLU A 210 -14.39 11.19 8.48
N GLY A 211 -13.44 11.06 7.57
CA GLY A 211 -13.71 10.96 6.15
C GLY A 211 -13.79 12.32 5.45
N TYR A 212 -14.98 12.77 5.06
CA TYR A 212 -15.15 13.98 4.25
C TYR A 212 -14.65 15.25 4.94
N GLU A 213 -15.00 15.47 6.22
CA GLU A 213 -14.62 16.68 6.93
C GLU A 213 -13.11 16.75 7.18
N TYR A 214 -12.47 15.63 7.54
CA TYR A 214 -11.01 15.53 7.64
C TYR A 214 -10.34 15.84 6.30
N GLY A 215 -10.87 15.33 5.19
CA GLY A 215 -10.39 15.62 3.86
C GLY A 215 -10.50 17.10 3.50
N LEU A 216 -11.64 17.73 3.82
CA LEU A 216 -11.89 19.14 3.58
C LEU A 216 -10.90 20.04 4.36
N LEU A 217 -10.74 19.78 5.65
CA LEU A 217 -9.82 20.55 6.50
C LEU A 217 -8.36 20.36 6.06
N THR A 218 -7.98 19.15 5.68
CA THR A 218 -6.65 18.85 5.12
C THR A 218 -6.40 19.62 3.84
N ASN A 219 -7.38 19.70 2.95
CA ASN A 219 -7.28 20.47 1.71
C ASN A 219 -7.10 21.98 1.99
N ILE A 220 -7.77 22.52 3.01
CA ILE A 220 -7.59 23.91 3.41
C ILE A 220 -6.16 24.15 3.89
N ILE A 221 -5.63 23.31 4.79
CA ILE A 221 -4.26 23.42 5.30
C ILE A 221 -3.27 23.34 4.13
N SER A 222 -3.43 22.36 3.23
CA SER A 222 -2.55 22.15 2.08
C SER A 222 -2.56 23.35 1.13
N LYS A 223 -3.75 23.88 0.82
CA LYS A 223 -3.92 25.02 -0.08
C LYS A 223 -3.27 26.28 0.48
N GLU A 224 -3.49 26.57 1.76
CA GLU A 224 -2.88 27.74 2.44
C GLU A 224 -1.37 27.56 2.64
N GLY A 225 -0.92 26.35 3.02
CA GLY A 225 0.47 26.04 3.34
C GLY A 225 1.35 25.85 2.10
N LEU A 226 0.94 24.96 1.18
CA LEU A 226 1.72 24.61 0.02
C LEU A 226 1.29 25.33 -1.27
N GLY A 227 0.15 26.03 -1.25
CA GLY A 227 -0.41 26.71 -2.42
C GLY A 227 -1.24 25.81 -3.33
N LEU A 228 -1.36 24.51 -3.01
CA LEU A 228 -2.07 23.49 -3.77
C LEU A 228 -2.96 22.68 -2.84
N ASP A 229 -4.16 22.34 -3.29
CA ASP A 229 -4.94 21.29 -2.64
C ASP A 229 -4.32 19.91 -2.90
N THR A 230 -4.76 18.90 -2.15
CA THR A 230 -4.22 17.53 -2.27
C THR A 230 -4.36 16.94 -3.66
N LYS A 231 -5.45 17.22 -4.37
CA LYS A 231 -5.69 16.72 -5.74
C LYS A 231 -4.75 17.37 -6.74
N ALA A 232 -4.61 18.70 -6.68
CA ALA A 232 -3.70 19.45 -7.53
C ALA A 232 -2.23 19.04 -7.26
N HIS A 233 -1.87 18.80 -6.00
CA HIS A 233 -0.53 18.36 -5.63
C HIS A 233 -0.23 16.93 -6.13
N LYS A 234 -1.18 15.98 -5.99
CA LYS A 234 -1.05 14.66 -6.62
C LYS A 234 -0.85 14.77 -8.14
N LYS A 235 -1.65 15.59 -8.81
CA LYS A 235 -1.52 15.82 -10.25
C LYS A 235 -0.15 16.40 -10.62
N LEU A 236 0.36 17.37 -9.85
CA LEU A 236 1.70 17.95 -10.08
C LEU A 236 2.79 16.88 -10.02
N LYS A 237 2.67 15.92 -9.08
CA LYS A 237 3.62 14.82 -8.89
C LYS A 237 3.36 13.60 -9.80
N GLY A 238 2.34 13.63 -10.65
CA GLY A 238 1.95 12.50 -11.52
C GLY A 238 1.40 11.31 -10.74
N LEU A 239 0.78 11.56 -9.58
CA LEU A 239 0.22 10.51 -8.72
C LEU A 239 -1.28 10.33 -9.00
N THR A 240 -1.75 9.09 -8.95
CA THR A 240 -3.17 8.72 -9.09
C THR A 240 -3.75 8.24 -7.76
N SER A 241 -3.46 7.00 -7.37
CA SER A 241 -3.94 6.37 -6.14
C SER A 241 -2.95 6.44 -4.97
N GLN A 242 -1.68 6.71 -5.26
CA GLN A 242 -0.60 6.65 -4.28
C GLN A 242 -0.78 7.67 -3.15
N ASN A 243 -0.19 7.38 -1.99
CA ASN A 243 -0.19 8.31 -0.87
C ASN A 243 0.72 9.51 -1.19
N LEU A 244 0.14 10.71 -1.27
CA LEU A 244 0.86 11.93 -1.61
C LEU A 244 2.09 12.17 -0.73
N ARG A 245 2.02 11.88 0.59
CA ARG A 245 3.12 12.15 1.53
C ARG A 245 4.33 11.26 1.31
N ASP A 246 4.14 10.07 0.75
CA ASP A 246 5.24 9.18 0.41
C ASP A 246 6.04 9.66 -0.82
N HIS A 247 5.51 10.67 -1.51
CA HIS A 247 6.12 11.32 -2.68
C HIS A 247 6.45 12.80 -2.46
N MET A 248 6.31 13.31 -1.24
CA MET A 248 6.72 14.66 -0.86
C MET A 248 8.23 14.74 -0.63
N SER A 249 8.84 15.88 -0.94
CA SER A 249 10.19 16.23 -0.50
C SER A 249 10.23 16.54 1.00
N ASP A 250 11.43 16.65 1.56
CA ASP A 250 11.62 16.99 2.99
C ASP A 250 10.96 18.31 3.33
N PHE A 251 11.14 19.36 2.52
CA PHE A 251 10.52 20.66 2.75
C PHE A 251 8.99 20.59 2.65
N GLU A 252 8.44 19.85 1.68
CA GLU A 252 7.00 19.67 1.58
C GLU A 252 6.43 18.98 2.83
N LEU A 253 7.12 17.98 3.38
CA LEU A 253 6.75 17.34 4.64
C LEU A 253 6.84 18.30 5.81
N VAL A 254 7.91 19.08 5.93
CA VAL A 254 8.12 20.06 7.02
C VAL A 254 7.02 21.12 7.02
N PHE A 255 6.70 21.74 5.86
CA PHE A 255 5.64 22.74 5.79
C PHE A 255 4.25 22.14 5.99
N THR A 256 4.02 20.91 5.57
CA THR A 256 2.77 20.19 5.89
C THR A 256 2.64 19.99 7.40
N MET A 257 3.68 19.51 8.08
CA MET A 257 3.69 19.36 9.54
C MET A 257 3.51 20.67 10.27
N LEU A 258 4.15 21.75 9.82
CA LEU A 258 4.02 23.07 10.42
C LEU A 258 2.55 23.57 10.33
N GLY A 259 1.92 23.41 9.16
CA GLY A 259 0.52 23.78 8.97
C GLY A 259 -0.43 22.96 9.84
N GLU A 260 -0.20 21.65 9.94
CA GLU A 260 -1.01 20.75 10.77
C GLU A 260 -0.83 21.04 12.26
N LYS A 261 0.39 21.21 12.74
CA LYS A 261 0.69 21.50 14.15
C LYS A 261 0.16 22.87 14.57
N SER A 262 0.33 23.89 13.71
CA SER A 262 -0.24 25.22 13.93
C SER A 262 -1.77 25.19 13.96
N THR A 263 -2.40 24.41 13.08
CA THR A 263 -3.86 24.23 13.08
C THR A 263 -4.35 23.64 14.39
N ALA A 264 -3.71 22.57 14.87
CA ALA A 264 -4.07 21.94 16.13
C ALA A 264 -3.93 22.92 17.31
N ALA A 265 -2.82 23.63 17.39
CA ALA A 265 -2.58 24.61 18.45
C ALA A 265 -3.59 25.76 18.43
N ILE A 266 -3.92 26.31 17.24
CA ILE A 266 -4.91 27.35 17.08
C ILE A 266 -6.30 26.87 17.47
N ALA A 267 -6.69 25.65 17.02
CA ALA A 267 -7.97 25.06 17.38
C ALA A 267 -8.09 24.84 18.89
N GLN A 268 -7.02 24.47 19.57
CA GLN A 268 -6.95 24.33 21.03
C GLN A 268 -7.13 25.69 21.72
N THR A 269 -6.34 26.68 21.32
CA THR A 269 -6.34 28.01 21.95
C THR A 269 -7.67 28.72 21.78
N SER A 270 -8.32 28.58 20.63
CA SER A 270 -9.61 29.21 20.33
C SER A 270 -10.82 28.39 20.76
N ASP A 271 -10.63 27.24 21.36
CA ASP A 271 -11.67 26.22 21.64
C ASP A 271 -12.62 26.00 20.45
N ALA A 272 -12.05 25.90 19.25
CA ALA A 272 -12.82 25.75 18.01
C ALA A 272 -13.68 24.48 18.04
N ARG A 273 -15.00 24.59 17.83
CA ARG A 273 -15.93 23.48 17.82
C ARG A 273 -16.69 23.41 16.51
N GLY A 274 -16.92 22.18 16.04
CA GLY A 274 -17.58 21.92 14.78
C GLY A 274 -16.80 22.40 13.56
N LEU A 275 -17.34 22.15 12.38
CA LEU A 275 -16.64 22.28 11.12
C LEU A 275 -16.20 23.72 10.80
N GLU A 276 -17.08 24.73 10.98
CA GLU A 276 -16.78 26.10 10.55
C GLU A 276 -15.65 26.76 11.35
N GLN A 277 -15.62 26.54 12.67
CA GLN A 277 -14.53 27.07 13.48
C GLN A 277 -13.21 26.38 13.19
N ASN A 278 -13.24 25.06 12.95
CA ASN A 278 -12.06 24.30 12.55
C ASN A 278 -11.58 24.66 11.13
N LYS A 279 -12.46 25.06 10.20
CA LYS A 279 -12.04 25.64 8.91
C LYS A 279 -11.25 26.95 9.11
N THR A 280 -11.66 27.77 10.07
CA THR A 280 -10.95 29.01 10.40
C THR A 280 -9.58 28.70 10.99
N ALA A 281 -9.48 27.76 11.95
CA ALA A 281 -8.21 27.29 12.49
C ALA A 281 -7.31 26.70 11.41
N ALA A 282 -7.85 25.87 10.50
CA ALA A 282 -7.13 25.28 9.39
C ALA A 282 -6.55 26.32 8.41
N ARG A 283 -7.33 27.37 8.06
CA ARG A 283 -6.82 28.50 7.26
C ARG A 283 -5.69 29.23 7.97
N SER A 284 -5.85 29.50 9.24
CA SER A 284 -4.85 30.24 10.03
C SER A 284 -3.57 29.42 10.20
N GLY A 285 -3.67 28.12 10.54
CA GLY A 285 -2.53 27.24 10.66
C GLY A 285 -1.82 27.01 9.32
N GLY A 286 -2.58 26.81 8.24
CA GLY A 286 -2.03 26.70 6.89
C GLY A 286 -1.29 27.97 6.47
N ARG A 287 -1.82 29.19 6.79
CA ARG A 287 -1.15 30.47 6.49
C ARG A 287 0.18 30.60 7.21
N VAL A 288 0.31 30.12 8.45
CA VAL A 288 1.61 30.12 9.17
C VAL A 288 2.64 29.38 8.34
N ALA A 289 2.33 28.17 7.90
CA ALA A 289 3.22 27.37 7.05
C ALA A 289 3.47 28.04 5.69
N GLY A 290 2.43 28.58 5.06
CA GLY A 290 2.53 29.24 3.76
C GLY A 290 3.37 30.52 3.80
N ASN A 291 3.34 31.30 4.89
CA ASN A 291 4.20 32.46 5.06
C ASN A 291 5.66 32.03 5.18
N ALA A 292 5.96 31.10 6.06
CA ALA A 292 7.31 30.56 6.24
C ALA A 292 7.85 29.94 4.93
N ARG A 293 7.01 29.21 4.19
CA ARG A 293 7.39 28.66 2.89
C ARG A 293 7.77 29.76 1.88
N ARG A 294 6.94 30.79 1.73
CA ARG A 294 7.20 31.87 0.77
C ARG A 294 8.47 32.64 1.09
N GLU A 295 8.73 32.88 2.37
CA GLU A 295 9.97 33.52 2.81
C GLU A 295 11.19 32.68 2.45
N LEU A 296 11.13 31.36 2.70
CA LEU A 296 12.20 30.44 2.31
C LEU A 296 12.37 30.40 0.79
N GLU A 297 11.29 30.28 0.02
CA GLU A 297 11.34 30.26 -1.46
C GLU A 297 11.95 31.54 -2.04
N THR A 298 11.65 32.70 -1.43
CA THR A 298 12.26 33.99 -1.81
C THR A 298 13.76 33.98 -1.56
N THR A 299 14.21 33.46 -0.42
CA THR A 299 15.63 33.33 -0.06
C THR A 299 16.36 32.33 -0.95
N LEU A 300 15.73 31.19 -1.28
CA LEU A 300 16.32 30.15 -2.11
C LEU A 300 16.28 30.46 -3.61
N GLY A 301 15.45 31.42 -4.05
CA GLY A 301 15.20 31.71 -5.46
C GLY A 301 14.50 30.59 -6.22
N ARG A 302 13.90 29.62 -5.55
CA ARG A 302 13.18 28.48 -6.17
C ARG A 302 12.03 28.01 -5.30
N SER A 303 11.04 27.36 -5.93
CA SER A 303 9.96 26.69 -5.18
C SER A 303 10.48 25.46 -4.44
N VAL A 304 9.92 25.23 -3.25
CA VAL A 304 10.12 24.00 -2.47
C VAL A 304 9.07 22.93 -2.82
N VAL A 305 7.96 23.34 -3.43
CA VAL A 305 6.95 22.42 -3.96
C VAL A 305 7.37 22.04 -5.36
N THR A 306 7.65 20.76 -5.58
CA THR A 306 8.24 20.26 -6.82
C THR A 306 7.37 19.17 -7.47
N LYS A 307 7.60 18.90 -8.76
CA LYS A 307 7.03 17.79 -9.49
C LYS A 307 7.70 16.44 -9.19
N ASP A 308 8.83 16.48 -8.47
CA ASP A 308 9.57 15.28 -8.17
C ASP A 308 8.73 14.31 -7.35
N ASN A 309 8.80 13.06 -7.73
CA ASN A 309 8.12 11.97 -7.07
C ASN A 309 9.09 10.80 -6.87
N PHE A 310 8.61 9.78 -6.17
CA PHE A 310 9.39 8.58 -5.91
C PHE A 310 8.71 7.35 -6.54
N LEU A 311 8.03 7.52 -7.65
CA LEU A 311 7.53 6.40 -8.43
C LEU A 311 8.68 5.59 -9.01
N PRO A 312 8.54 4.27 -9.17
CA PRO A 312 9.51 3.45 -9.89
C PRO A 312 9.74 4.03 -11.29
N LYS A 313 11.00 4.27 -11.66
CA LYS A 313 11.32 4.72 -13.02
C LYS A 313 10.96 3.61 -14.00
N LYS A 314 10.16 3.91 -15.03
CA LYS A 314 9.91 2.97 -16.13
C LYS A 314 11.26 2.59 -16.75
N PRO A 315 11.54 1.29 -16.98
CA PRO A 315 12.75 0.89 -17.67
C PRO A 315 12.75 1.53 -19.07
N ASP A 316 13.88 2.15 -19.44
CA ASP A 316 14.07 2.75 -20.78
C ASP A 316 13.91 1.66 -21.85
N THR A 317 12.79 1.66 -22.55
CA THR A 317 12.47 0.72 -23.66
C THR A 317 13.38 0.90 -24.89
N LYS A 318 14.36 1.78 -24.85
CA LYS A 318 15.28 2.07 -25.98
C LYS A 318 16.47 1.12 -26.11
N THR A 319 16.70 0.20 -25.17
CA THR A 319 17.91 -0.66 -25.19
C THR A 319 17.67 -2.07 -25.71
N LEU A 320 16.45 -2.44 -26.10
CA LEU A 320 16.13 -3.80 -26.60
C LEU A 320 16.02 -3.92 -28.14
N SER A 321 16.38 -2.90 -28.90
CA SER A 321 16.31 -2.96 -30.37
C SER A 321 17.66 -3.01 -31.07
N LYS A 322 18.74 -3.49 -30.42
CA LYS A 322 20.00 -3.82 -31.09
C LYS A 322 20.71 -4.98 -30.37
N LYS A 323 20.30 -6.19 -30.66
CA LYS A 323 21.21 -7.34 -30.85
C LYS A 323 20.48 -8.45 -31.58
#